data_f70a1ef90306013fae5a228677b69fba
#
_entry.id   f70a1ef90306013fae5a228677b69fba
#
_cell.length_a   1.000
_cell.length_b   1.000
_cell.length_c   1.000
_cell.angle_alpha   90.00
_cell.angle_beta   90.00
_cell.angle_gamma   90.00
#
_symmetry.space_group_name_H-M   'P 1'
#
loop_
_entity.id
_entity.type
_entity.pdbx_description
1 polymer ?
#
loop_
_entity_poly.entity_id
_entity_poly.type
_entity_poly.pdbx_seq_one_letter_code
_entity_poly.pdbx_strand_id
1 'polypeptide(L)'
;AAIYGIERLKGERPTANIELSLSVKRDSDTFIPKGSIFCSDNGKRAFLKEDALIAANEIKANGVIVLDEFIKLSSVKCEYVQTPFPFVLKAKQTSEFGGGAEIESDERLRERAVLSLERFSTAGSKKAYVYQALSANAKVEEVSVLNGGAGIVKIYLKTSDMSEETRQSVAEYLNGEKVRPLTDNVVVENAKIIDVTVKAELELTDTFFQDEIDKAVKQTANTLKIGEDLNLSYIYSMLHKSGVYRVNLASPAADTKVGDDSFIRIDFNLSYKKARL
;
A
#
# COMPACT_ATOMS: atom_id res chain seq x y z
N ALA A 1 -17.07 16.00 9.11
CA ALA A 1 -16.01 16.44 8.17
C ALA A 1 -16.40 17.76 7.50
N ALA A 2 -17.56 17.87 6.85
CA ALA A 2 -17.98 19.09 6.13
C ALA A 2 -17.99 20.36 7.01
N ILE A 3 -18.47 20.26 8.25
CA ILE A 3 -18.50 21.41 9.20
C ILE A 3 -17.08 21.94 9.50
N TYR A 4 -16.05 21.08 9.41
CA TYR A 4 -14.66 21.45 9.65
C TYR A 4 -13.89 21.77 8.34
N GLY A 5 -14.58 21.81 7.19
CA GLY A 5 -13.97 22.05 5.89
C GLY A 5 -13.01 20.93 5.45
N ILE A 6 -13.27 19.68 5.88
CA ILE A 6 -12.43 18.53 5.55
C ILE A 6 -13.09 17.73 4.45
N GLU A 7 -12.40 17.61 3.34
CA GLU A 7 -12.79 16.78 2.21
C GLU A 7 -12.18 15.37 2.34
N ARG A 8 -12.89 14.40 1.79
CA ARG A 8 -12.40 13.02 1.68
C ARG A 8 -11.20 12.96 0.73
N LEU A 9 -10.14 12.27 1.15
CA LEU A 9 -9.00 12.03 0.27
C LEU A 9 -9.42 11.09 -0.86
N LYS A 10 -9.09 11.51 -2.08
CA LYS A 10 -9.27 10.69 -3.28
C LYS A 10 -8.20 9.61 -3.29
N GLY A 11 -8.58 8.37 -3.59
CA GLY A 11 -7.63 7.30 -3.78
C GLY A 11 -6.69 7.54 -4.97
N GLU A 12 -5.68 6.71 -5.09
CA GLU A 12 -4.80 6.67 -6.27
C GLU A 12 -4.93 5.31 -6.95
N ARG A 13 -4.88 5.33 -8.29
CA ARG A 13 -4.95 4.12 -9.09
C ARG A 13 -3.57 3.48 -9.17
N PRO A 14 -3.42 2.15 -8.94
CA PRO A 14 -2.14 1.49 -9.03
C PRO A 14 -1.67 1.38 -10.48
N THR A 15 -0.35 1.30 -10.63
CA THR A 15 0.32 1.20 -11.92
C THR A 15 1.08 -0.12 -12.07
N ALA A 16 1.25 -0.58 -13.31
CA ALA A 16 2.09 -1.73 -13.64
C ALA A 16 2.87 -1.47 -14.92
N ASN A 17 4.02 -2.13 -15.06
CA ASN A 17 4.79 -2.12 -16.29
C ASN A 17 4.22 -3.10 -17.30
N ILE A 18 4.22 -2.72 -18.58
CA ILE A 18 3.76 -3.53 -19.68
C ILE A 18 4.78 -3.50 -20.83
N GLU A 19 5.04 -4.64 -21.42
CA GLU A 19 5.75 -4.78 -22.69
C GLU A 19 4.72 -4.86 -23.80
N LEU A 20 4.83 -3.98 -24.78
CA LEU A 20 4.01 -3.92 -25.99
C LEU A 20 4.83 -4.46 -27.16
N SER A 21 4.27 -5.37 -27.94
CA SER A 21 5.00 -5.98 -29.06
C SER A 21 4.15 -6.12 -30.32
N LEU A 22 4.79 -5.87 -31.48
CA LEU A 22 4.21 -6.09 -32.79
C LEU A 22 4.49 -7.53 -33.26
N SER A 23 3.56 -8.10 -33.98
CA SER A 23 3.74 -9.43 -34.60
C SER A 23 4.72 -9.43 -35.78
N VAL A 24 4.87 -8.27 -36.44
CA VAL A 24 5.75 -8.06 -37.62
C VAL A 24 6.45 -6.72 -37.48
N LYS A 25 7.72 -6.65 -37.88
CA LYS A 25 8.48 -5.39 -37.98
C LYS A 25 7.84 -4.46 -39.02
N ARG A 26 7.88 -3.18 -38.74
CA ARG A 26 7.40 -2.12 -39.62
C ARG A 26 8.52 -1.16 -39.97
N ASP A 27 8.52 -0.66 -41.18
CA ASP A 27 9.52 0.30 -41.68
C ASP A 27 9.28 1.73 -41.17
N SER A 28 8.19 1.95 -40.43
CA SER A 28 7.84 3.23 -39.84
C SER A 28 7.51 3.08 -38.36
N ASP A 29 7.69 4.16 -37.62
CA ASP A 29 7.35 4.23 -36.20
C ASP A 29 5.88 3.87 -35.97
N THR A 30 5.64 3.10 -34.93
CA THR A 30 4.28 2.69 -34.54
C THR A 30 3.92 3.35 -33.22
N PHE A 31 2.93 4.25 -33.30
CA PHE A 31 2.46 5.03 -32.18
C PHE A 31 1.29 4.33 -31.47
N ILE A 32 1.36 4.22 -30.16
CA ILE A 32 0.31 3.68 -29.29
C ILE A 32 -0.09 4.79 -28.32
N PRO A 33 -1.28 5.38 -28.48
CA PRO A 33 -1.67 6.58 -27.75
C PRO A 33 -1.94 6.27 -26.27
N LYS A 34 -1.66 7.24 -25.43
CA LYS A 34 -2.13 7.32 -24.04
C LYS A 34 -3.63 7.04 -23.97
N GLY A 35 -4.04 6.30 -22.93
CA GLY A 35 -5.45 5.91 -22.75
C GLY A 35 -5.85 4.67 -23.54
N SER A 36 -4.95 4.04 -24.31
CA SER A 36 -5.20 2.72 -24.90
C SER A 36 -5.59 1.73 -23.83
N ILE A 37 -6.63 0.93 -24.07
CA ILE A 37 -7.29 0.09 -23.07
C ILE A 37 -6.77 -1.33 -23.18
N PHE A 38 -6.40 -1.86 -22.03
CA PHE A 38 -6.00 -3.25 -21.81
C PHE A 38 -6.94 -3.89 -20.79
N CYS A 39 -7.39 -5.11 -21.04
CA CYS A 39 -8.32 -5.82 -20.19
C CYS A 39 -7.70 -7.09 -19.62
N SER A 40 -8.23 -7.52 -18.48
CA SER A 40 -7.97 -8.84 -17.89
C SER A 40 -9.06 -9.84 -18.27
N ASP A 41 -8.82 -11.13 -18.01
CA ASP A 41 -9.78 -12.22 -18.20
C ASP A 41 -11.11 -11.99 -17.46
N ASN A 42 -11.06 -11.34 -16.31
CA ASN A 42 -12.22 -11.03 -15.47
C ASN A 42 -12.85 -9.66 -15.76
N GLY A 43 -12.49 -9.03 -16.89
CA GLY A 43 -13.09 -7.78 -17.38
C GLY A 43 -12.59 -6.50 -16.70
N LYS A 44 -11.58 -6.55 -15.82
CA LYS A 44 -10.96 -5.34 -15.29
C LYS A 44 -10.18 -4.62 -16.37
N ARG A 45 -10.16 -3.27 -16.31
CA ARG A 45 -9.55 -2.41 -17.33
C ARG A 45 -8.34 -1.69 -16.78
N ALA A 46 -7.33 -1.51 -17.64
CA ALA A 46 -6.20 -0.63 -17.41
C ALA A 46 -5.97 0.24 -18.64
N PHE A 47 -5.42 1.43 -18.43
CA PHE A 47 -5.16 2.41 -19.47
C PHE A 47 -3.66 2.70 -19.57
N LEU A 48 -3.14 2.86 -20.79
CA LEU A 48 -1.78 3.31 -21.00
C LEU A 48 -1.60 4.71 -20.39
N LYS A 49 -0.63 4.86 -19.50
CA LYS A 49 -0.40 6.11 -18.74
C LYS A 49 0.13 7.23 -19.61
N GLU A 50 1.01 6.90 -20.54
CA GLU A 50 1.66 7.83 -21.47
C GLU A 50 1.71 7.20 -22.86
N ASP A 51 1.98 8.00 -23.87
CA ASP A 51 2.16 7.52 -25.23
C ASP A 51 3.35 6.56 -25.30
N ALA A 52 3.21 5.46 -26.04
CA ALA A 52 4.31 4.54 -26.31
C ALA A 52 4.64 4.51 -27.80
N LEU A 53 5.94 4.46 -28.11
CA LEU A 53 6.45 4.42 -29.47
C LEU A 53 7.28 3.16 -29.70
N ILE A 54 6.92 2.37 -30.69
CA ILE A 54 7.77 1.28 -31.21
C ILE A 54 8.47 1.84 -32.44
N ALA A 55 9.79 2.03 -32.35
CA ALA A 55 10.57 2.62 -33.44
C ALA A 55 10.57 1.75 -34.70
N ALA A 56 10.83 2.36 -35.83
CA ALA A 56 10.96 1.67 -37.12
C ALA A 56 11.99 0.53 -37.01
N ASN A 57 11.64 -0.62 -37.58
CA ASN A 57 12.43 -1.87 -37.52
C ASN A 57 12.56 -2.52 -36.14
N GLU A 58 11.93 -1.96 -35.10
CA GLU A 58 11.79 -2.60 -33.80
C GLU A 58 10.42 -3.28 -33.67
N ILE A 59 10.31 -4.19 -32.69
CA ILE A 59 9.06 -4.92 -32.45
C ILE A 59 8.54 -4.75 -31.02
N LYS A 60 9.27 -4.04 -30.16
CA LYS A 60 8.91 -3.91 -28.74
C LYS A 60 9.05 -2.48 -28.26
N ALA A 61 8.17 -2.11 -27.33
CA ALA A 61 8.31 -0.94 -26.47
C ALA A 61 7.82 -1.27 -25.07
N ASN A 62 8.33 -0.55 -24.09
CA ASN A 62 7.85 -0.61 -22.72
C ASN A 62 6.87 0.54 -22.46
N GLY A 63 5.89 0.29 -21.60
CA GLY A 63 4.94 1.29 -21.17
C GLY A 63 4.54 1.07 -19.72
N VAL A 64 3.74 1.98 -19.21
CA VAL A 64 3.11 1.90 -17.88
C VAL A 64 1.61 1.96 -18.07
N ILE A 65 0.91 1.02 -17.45
CA ILE A 65 -0.56 0.98 -17.42
C ILE A 65 -1.08 1.32 -16.03
N VAL A 66 -2.25 1.95 -15.98
CA VAL A 66 -2.95 2.37 -14.77
C VAL A 66 -4.25 1.57 -14.68
N LEU A 67 -4.47 0.85 -13.59
CA LEU A 67 -5.70 0.11 -13.36
C LEU A 67 -6.87 1.06 -13.07
N ASP A 68 -8.05 0.78 -13.60
CA ASP A 68 -9.26 1.61 -13.38
C ASP A 68 -9.97 1.32 -12.05
N GLU A 69 -9.18 1.14 -10.99
CA GLU A 69 -9.68 0.91 -9.64
C GLU A 69 -8.78 1.63 -8.62
N PHE A 70 -9.38 2.10 -7.52
CA PHE A 70 -8.65 2.70 -6.41
C PHE A 70 -8.33 1.63 -5.36
N ILE A 71 -7.22 0.94 -5.54
CA ILE A 71 -6.74 -0.14 -4.66
C ILE A 71 -5.22 -0.04 -4.50
N LYS A 72 -4.68 -0.60 -3.41
CA LYS A 72 -3.23 -0.54 -3.12
C LYS A 72 -2.42 -1.39 -4.09
N LEU A 73 -2.81 -2.65 -4.23
CA LEU A 73 -2.10 -3.67 -4.99
C LEU A 73 -3.11 -4.54 -5.75
N SER A 74 -2.70 -5.09 -6.90
CA SER A 74 -3.48 -6.09 -7.61
C SER A 74 -2.57 -7.03 -8.41
N SER A 75 -2.80 -8.32 -8.27
CA SER A 75 -2.17 -9.36 -9.08
C SER A 75 -2.88 -9.63 -10.41
N VAL A 76 -3.91 -8.85 -10.72
CA VAL A 76 -4.64 -8.94 -12.00
C VAL A 76 -3.70 -8.63 -13.15
N LYS A 77 -3.82 -9.40 -14.24
CA LYS A 77 -3.07 -9.18 -15.48
C LYS A 77 -3.99 -8.61 -16.55
N CYS A 78 -3.65 -7.41 -17.04
CA CYS A 78 -4.36 -6.72 -18.12
C CYS A 78 -3.54 -6.82 -19.41
N GLU A 79 -3.65 -7.93 -20.10
CA GLU A 79 -2.84 -8.26 -21.30
C GLU A 79 -3.67 -8.29 -22.60
N TYR A 80 -5.02 -8.22 -22.52
CA TYR A 80 -5.88 -8.18 -23.69
C TYR A 80 -6.03 -6.74 -24.21
N VAL A 81 -5.56 -6.52 -25.44
CA VAL A 81 -5.67 -5.22 -26.10
C VAL A 81 -7.12 -5.00 -26.52
N GLN A 82 -7.84 -4.08 -25.89
CA GLN A 82 -9.24 -3.75 -26.23
C GLN A 82 -9.33 -2.63 -27.25
N THR A 83 -8.41 -1.66 -27.22
CA THR A 83 -8.38 -0.57 -28.22
C THR A 83 -8.06 -1.16 -29.59
N PRO A 84 -8.88 -0.90 -30.63
CA PRO A 84 -8.59 -1.38 -31.97
C PRO A 84 -7.41 -0.64 -32.58
N PHE A 85 -6.45 -1.37 -33.15
CA PHE A 85 -5.33 -0.84 -33.89
C PHE A 85 -5.32 -1.38 -35.32
N PRO A 86 -4.78 -0.65 -36.31
CA PRO A 86 -4.63 -1.13 -37.70
C PRO A 86 -3.49 -2.17 -37.85
N PHE A 87 -2.97 -2.70 -36.75
CA PHE A 87 -1.91 -3.68 -36.65
C PHE A 87 -2.14 -4.62 -35.48
N VAL A 88 -1.50 -5.78 -35.46
CA VAL A 88 -1.59 -6.72 -34.37
C VAL A 88 -0.62 -6.33 -33.25
N LEU A 89 -1.16 -5.84 -32.16
CA LEU A 89 -0.44 -5.49 -30.94
C LEU A 89 -0.65 -6.58 -29.89
N LYS A 90 0.43 -7.09 -29.32
CA LYS A 90 0.43 -7.97 -28.16
C LYS A 90 0.91 -7.19 -26.96
N ALA A 91 0.32 -7.46 -25.81
CA ALA A 91 0.66 -6.85 -24.54
C ALA A 91 1.03 -7.94 -23.52
N LYS A 92 2.09 -7.72 -22.76
CA LYS A 92 2.51 -8.59 -21.67
C LYS A 92 2.82 -7.74 -20.46
N GLN A 93 2.07 -7.92 -19.40
CA GLN A 93 2.32 -7.23 -18.13
C GLN A 93 3.57 -7.83 -17.45
N THR A 94 4.54 -6.97 -17.09
CA THR A 94 5.85 -7.39 -16.56
C THR A 94 5.98 -7.17 -15.06
N SER A 95 5.07 -6.43 -14.43
CA SER A 95 4.99 -6.26 -12.98
C SER A 95 3.54 -6.38 -12.49
N GLU A 96 3.33 -6.63 -11.20
CA GLU A 96 2.02 -6.47 -10.59
C GLU A 96 1.64 -4.99 -10.47
N PHE A 97 0.34 -4.71 -10.35
CA PHE A 97 -0.14 -3.37 -10.05
C PHE A 97 0.20 -2.98 -8.62
N GLY A 98 0.86 -1.84 -8.45
CA GLY A 98 1.26 -1.30 -7.15
C GLY A 98 1.26 0.22 -7.09
N GLY A 99 1.54 0.77 -5.91
CA GLY A 99 1.63 2.22 -5.69
C GLY A 99 0.28 2.94 -5.69
N GLY A 100 -0.82 2.20 -5.59
CA GLY A 100 -2.15 2.79 -5.47
C GLY A 100 -2.54 3.10 -4.01
N ALA A 101 -3.69 3.76 -3.86
CA ALA A 101 -4.35 3.99 -2.58
C ALA A 101 -5.87 3.88 -2.74
N GLU A 102 -6.52 3.31 -1.75
CA GLU A 102 -7.98 3.27 -1.69
C GLU A 102 -8.55 4.67 -1.43
N ILE A 103 -9.79 4.89 -1.82
CA ILE A 103 -10.53 6.09 -1.39
C ILE A 103 -10.63 6.05 0.14
N GLU A 104 -10.41 7.19 0.79
CA GLU A 104 -10.44 7.29 2.25
C GLU A 104 -11.75 6.70 2.82
N SER A 105 -11.60 5.79 3.79
CA SER A 105 -12.74 5.18 4.48
C SER A 105 -13.46 6.19 5.40
N ASP A 106 -14.68 5.88 5.82
CA ASP A 106 -15.44 6.71 6.75
C ASP A 106 -14.76 6.79 8.13
N GLU A 107 -14.14 5.72 8.58
CA GLU A 107 -13.41 5.65 9.83
C GLU A 107 -12.20 6.59 9.80
N ARG A 108 -11.39 6.50 8.75
CA ARG A 108 -10.22 7.37 8.58
C ARG A 108 -10.61 8.84 8.43
N LEU A 109 -11.68 9.14 7.69
CA LEU A 109 -12.21 10.50 7.57
C LEU A 109 -12.68 11.04 8.94
N ARG A 110 -13.32 10.21 9.79
CA ARG A 110 -13.71 10.60 11.15
C ARG A 110 -12.50 10.87 12.03
N GLU A 111 -11.49 10.01 12.01
CA GLU A 111 -10.23 10.22 12.75
C GLU A 111 -9.55 11.52 12.34
N ARG A 112 -9.41 11.79 11.04
CA ARG A 112 -8.88 13.06 10.54
C ARG A 112 -9.74 14.25 10.95
N ALA A 113 -11.06 14.09 10.97
CA ALA A 113 -11.97 15.15 11.40
C ALA A 113 -11.78 15.51 12.89
N VAL A 114 -11.57 14.51 13.75
CA VAL A 114 -11.27 14.73 15.18
C VAL A 114 -9.88 15.39 15.32
N LEU A 115 -8.86 14.86 14.63
CA LEU A 115 -7.51 15.41 14.65
C LEU A 115 -7.44 16.84 14.10
N SER A 116 -8.38 17.23 13.23
CA SER A 116 -8.39 18.57 12.62
C SER A 116 -8.59 19.70 13.64
N LEU A 117 -9.15 19.42 14.79
CA LEU A 117 -9.29 20.38 15.89
C LEU A 117 -7.90 20.81 16.44
N GLU A 118 -6.93 19.92 16.37
CA GLU A 118 -5.57 20.17 16.80
C GLU A 118 -4.79 21.08 15.83
N ARG A 119 -5.26 21.24 14.57
CA ARG A 119 -4.60 22.12 13.56
C ARG A 119 -4.58 23.60 13.99
N PHE A 120 -5.48 24.01 14.87
CA PHE A 120 -5.54 25.37 15.40
C PHE A 120 -4.54 25.60 16.52
N SER A 121 -3.87 24.56 17.02
CA SER A 121 -2.79 24.71 18.00
C SER A 121 -1.57 25.30 17.30
N THR A 122 -1.27 26.55 17.61
CA THR A 122 -0.08 27.26 17.09
C THR A 122 1.23 26.76 17.71
N ALA A 123 1.15 25.86 18.69
CA ALA A 123 2.29 25.34 19.44
C ALA A 123 2.95 24.09 18.82
N GLY A 124 2.56 23.66 17.62
CA GLY A 124 3.16 22.49 16.96
C GLY A 124 2.95 21.18 17.73
N SER A 125 1.70 20.90 18.14
CA SER A 125 1.39 19.67 18.87
C SER A 125 1.68 18.42 17.99
N LYS A 126 2.04 17.30 18.64
CA LYS A 126 2.21 16.00 17.92
C LYS A 126 0.99 15.67 17.06
N LYS A 127 -0.22 15.88 17.58
CA LYS A 127 -1.48 15.59 16.87
C LYS A 127 -1.71 16.50 15.67
N ALA A 128 -1.25 17.77 15.73
CA ALA A 128 -1.30 18.67 14.59
C ALA A 128 -0.44 18.14 13.43
N TYR A 129 0.80 17.71 13.73
CA TYR A 129 1.67 17.09 12.72
C TYR A 129 1.11 15.79 12.16
N VAL A 130 0.51 14.93 13.02
CA VAL A 130 -0.18 13.71 12.58
C VAL A 130 -1.31 14.07 11.61
N TYR A 131 -2.16 15.03 11.95
CA TYR A 131 -3.25 15.49 11.08
C TYR A 131 -2.73 15.98 9.73
N GLN A 132 -1.70 16.84 9.75
CA GLN A 132 -1.14 17.42 8.53
C GLN A 132 -0.52 16.34 7.64
N ALA A 133 0.25 15.41 8.20
CA ALA A 133 0.86 14.33 7.44
C ALA A 133 -0.18 13.38 6.83
N LEU A 134 -1.22 12.98 7.60
CA LEU A 134 -2.33 12.17 7.09
C LEU A 134 -3.16 12.88 6.01
N SER A 135 -3.17 14.22 6.01
CA SER A 135 -3.91 15.03 5.04
C SER A 135 -3.10 15.35 3.78
N ALA A 136 -1.78 15.20 3.83
CA ALA A 136 -0.88 15.54 2.74
C ALA A 136 -1.02 14.59 1.54
N ASN A 137 -1.18 13.29 1.80
CA ASN A 137 -1.25 12.28 0.74
C ASN A 137 -2.13 11.10 1.16
N ALA A 138 -2.98 10.59 0.25
CA ALA A 138 -3.87 9.45 0.49
C ALA A 138 -3.11 8.14 0.78
N LYS A 139 -1.86 8.01 0.32
CA LYS A 139 -0.99 6.85 0.57
C LYS A 139 -0.46 6.77 2.00
N VAL A 140 -0.49 7.87 2.77
CA VAL A 140 -0.05 7.85 4.17
C VAL A 140 -1.08 7.10 5.00
N GLU A 141 -0.71 5.96 5.53
CA GLU A 141 -1.59 5.10 6.34
C GLU A 141 -1.47 5.43 7.82
N GLU A 142 -0.24 5.70 8.26
CA GLU A 142 0.05 5.96 9.65
C GLU A 142 1.27 6.86 9.83
N VAL A 143 1.31 7.59 10.94
CA VAL A 143 2.32 8.60 11.23
C VAL A 143 2.75 8.51 12.69
N SER A 144 4.06 8.44 12.92
CA SER A 144 4.66 8.62 14.24
C SER A 144 5.43 9.94 14.29
N VAL A 145 5.21 10.72 15.35
CA VAL A 145 5.87 12.02 15.54
C VAL A 145 6.71 11.98 16.81
N LEU A 146 8.01 12.15 16.65
CA LEU A 146 8.99 12.11 17.73
C LEU A 146 9.73 13.43 17.89
N ASN A 147 10.18 13.69 19.11
CA ASN A 147 11.09 14.79 19.38
C ASN A 147 12.51 14.40 18.92
N GLY A 148 13.04 15.14 17.96
CA GLY A 148 14.40 14.94 17.42
C GLY A 148 15.48 15.75 18.12
N GLY A 149 15.11 16.54 19.15
CA GLY A 149 15.98 17.51 19.82
C GLY A 149 15.45 18.93 19.71
N ALA A 150 16.24 19.91 20.11
CA ALA A 150 15.83 21.32 20.11
C ALA A 150 15.45 21.79 18.69
N GLY A 151 14.20 22.14 18.51
CA GLY A 151 13.67 22.63 17.24
C GLY A 151 13.56 21.57 16.12
N ILE A 152 13.79 20.29 16.42
CA ILE A 152 13.70 19.22 15.42
C ILE A 152 12.49 18.33 15.71
N VAL A 153 11.61 18.20 14.72
CA VAL A 153 10.47 17.28 14.74
C VAL A 153 10.75 16.16 13.74
N LYS A 154 10.85 14.93 14.23
CA LYS A 154 10.99 13.74 13.39
C LYS A 154 9.64 13.11 13.15
N ILE A 155 9.32 12.86 11.88
CA ILE A 155 8.07 12.26 11.44
C ILE A 155 8.38 11.00 10.66
N TYR A 156 7.87 9.87 11.13
CA TYR A 156 8.00 8.58 10.48
C TYR A 156 6.67 8.19 9.84
N LEU A 157 6.73 7.83 8.55
CA LEU A 157 5.56 7.51 7.75
C LEU A 157 5.50 6.00 7.46
N LYS A 158 4.31 5.44 7.63
CA LYS A 158 3.92 4.18 6.99
C LYS A 158 3.00 4.52 5.83
N THR A 159 3.47 4.27 4.62
CA THR A 159 2.72 4.55 3.39
C THR A 159 2.42 3.26 2.65
N SER A 160 1.38 3.26 1.81
CA SER A 160 0.97 2.07 1.05
C SER A 160 2.05 1.58 0.07
N ASP A 161 2.92 2.46 -0.41
CA ASP A 161 3.97 2.16 -1.39
C ASP A 161 5.39 2.25 -0.82
N MET A 162 5.55 2.79 0.39
CA MET A 162 6.86 3.06 1.04
C MET A 162 7.86 3.76 0.11
N SER A 163 7.35 4.53 -0.88
CA SER A 163 8.17 5.19 -1.90
C SER A 163 8.83 6.46 -1.38
N GLU A 164 9.99 6.77 -1.96
CA GLU A 164 10.69 8.02 -1.69
C GLU A 164 9.91 9.22 -2.24
N GLU A 165 9.20 9.05 -3.37
CA GLU A 165 8.36 10.09 -3.96
C GLU A 165 7.22 10.52 -3.01
N THR A 166 6.51 9.55 -2.43
CA THR A 166 5.46 9.82 -1.44
C THR A 166 6.03 10.51 -0.20
N ARG A 167 7.19 10.04 0.31
CA ARG A 167 7.88 10.68 1.44
C ARG A 167 8.23 12.14 1.15
N GLN A 168 8.80 12.42 -0.03
CA GLN A 168 9.18 13.79 -0.42
C GLN A 168 7.97 14.69 -0.56
N SER A 169 6.89 14.21 -1.18
CA SER A 169 5.63 14.97 -1.31
C SER A 169 5.08 15.39 0.07
N VAL A 170 5.11 14.47 1.05
CA VAL A 170 4.69 14.77 2.43
C VAL A 170 5.66 15.75 3.11
N ALA A 171 6.97 15.58 2.90
CA ALA A 171 7.98 16.47 3.48
C ALA A 171 7.85 17.90 2.95
N GLU A 172 7.62 18.08 1.66
CA GLU A 172 7.38 19.38 1.03
C GLU A 172 6.12 20.06 1.61
N TYR A 173 5.03 19.30 1.73
CA TYR A 173 3.79 19.80 2.32
C TYR A 173 3.99 20.24 3.77
N LEU A 174 4.63 19.42 4.62
CA LEU A 174 4.84 19.70 6.03
C LEU A 174 5.82 20.85 6.29
N ASN A 175 6.78 21.10 5.40
CA ASN A 175 7.70 22.20 5.48
C ASN A 175 7.13 23.51 4.91
N GLY A 176 5.90 23.50 4.39
CA GLY A 176 5.21 24.72 3.93
C GLY A 176 4.99 25.74 5.05
N GLU A 177 5.11 27.03 4.73
CA GLU A 177 5.02 28.15 5.70
C GLU A 177 3.72 28.16 6.53
N LYS A 178 2.62 27.65 5.96
CA LYS A 178 1.30 27.64 6.63
C LYS A 178 1.06 26.38 7.48
N VAL A 179 1.98 25.43 7.48
CA VAL A 179 1.79 24.12 8.11
C VAL A 179 2.60 23.98 9.39
N ARG A 180 3.87 24.35 9.37
CA ARG A 180 4.76 24.23 10.53
C ARG A 180 4.97 25.55 11.27
N PRO A 181 5.23 25.53 12.60
CA PRO A 181 5.80 26.66 13.32
C PRO A 181 7.14 27.10 12.72
N LEU A 182 7.43 28.40 12.78
CA LEU A 182 8.64 28.97 12.20
C LEU A 182 9.93 28.38 12.80
N THR A 183 9.87 27.99 14.08
CA THR A 183 11.01 27.44 14.84
C THR A 183 11.28 25.97 14.59
N ASP A 184 10.37 25.26 13.96
CA ASP A 184 10.45 23.81 13.83
C ASP A 184 11.16 23.43 12.52
N ASN A 185 12.15 22.55 12.64
CA ASN A 185 12.77 21.85 11.52
C ASN A 185 12.14 20.44 11.41
N VAL A 186 11.32 20.22 10.37
CA VAL A 186 10.58 18.98 10.19
C VAL A 186 11.37 18.02 9.31
N VAL A 187 11.77 16.89 9.87
CA VAL A 187 12.47 15.80 9.17
C VAL A 187 11.48 14.65 8.97
N VAL A 188 11.24 14.29 7.72
CA VAL A 188 10.29 13.23 7.36
C VAL A 188 11.06 12.02 6.79
N GLU A 189 10.84 10.87 7.39
CA GLU A 189 11.46 9.59 7.02
C GLU A 189 10.39 8.51 6.85
N ASN A 190 10.65 7.50 6.03
CA ASN A 190 9.84 6.29 6.02
C ASN A 190 10.13 5.49 7.28
N ALA A 191 9.09 4.97 7.93
CA ALA A 191 9.26 4.08 9.07
C ALA A 191 10.01 2.81 8.65
N LYS A 192 10.88 2.30 9.52
CA LYS A 192 11.65 1.08 9.25
C LYS A 192 10.73 -0.14 9.30
N ILE A 193 10.93 -1.06 8.37
CA ILE A 193 10.19 -2.32 8.34
C ILE A 193 11.00 -3.38 9.07
N ILE A 194 10.35 -4.04 10.03
CA ILE A 194 10.90 -5.21 10.70
C ILE A 194 10.10 -6.42 10.26
N ASP A 195 10.73 -7.27 9.44
CA ASP A 195 10.09 -8.47 8.91
C ASP A 195 10.10 -9.58 9.96
N VAL A 196 8.92 -10.11 10.28
CA VAL A 196 8.75 -11.23 11.22
C VAL A 196 8.02 -12.36 10.51
N THR A 197 8.66 -13.52 10.40
CA THR A 197 8.03 -14.73 9.86
C THR A 197 7.39 -15.54 10.98
N VAL A 198 6.08 -15.63 10.98
CA VAL A 198 5.31 -16.49 11.88
C VAL A 198 5.23 -17.89 11.27
N LYS A 199 5.90 -18.86 11.91
CA LYS A 199 5.84 -20.28 11.53
C LYS A 199 4.96 -21.02 12.53
N ALA A 200 3.88 -21.63 12.05
CA ALA A 200 2.99 -22.39 12.92
C ALA A 200 2.37 -23.59 12.17
N GLU A 201 2.08 -24.64 12.94
CA GLU A 201 1.25 -25.75 12.51
C GLU A 201 -0.13 -25.60 13.15
N LEU A 202 -1.17 -25.57 12.32
CA LEU A 202 -2.55 -25.45 12.76
C LEU A 202 -3.24 -26.82 12.67
N GLU A 203 -3.75 -27.30 13.81
CA GLU A 203 -4.62 -28.45 13.86
C GLU A 203 -6.06 -28.01 13.60
N LEU A 204 -6.65 -28.48 12.53
CA LEU A 204 -8.00 -28.10 12.11
C LEU A 204 -9.02 -29.16 12.48
N THR A 205 -10.21 -28.75 12.91
CA THR A 205 -11.35 -29.65 13.09
C THR A 205 -11.78 -30.28 11.76
N ASP A 206 -11.72 -29.48 10.67
CA ASP A 206 -11.91 -29.92 9.30
C ASP A 206 -10.96 -29.16 8.36
N THR A 207 -10.31 -29.88 7.45
CA THR A 207 -9.37 -29.30 6.47
C THR A 207 -10.07 -28.46 5.39
N PHE A 208 -11.40 -28.52 5.29
CA PHE A 208 -12.19 -27.72 4.37
C PHE A 208 -12.03 -26.19 4.61
N PHE A 209 -11.72 -25.78 5.85
CA PHE A 209 -11.58 -24.37 6.23
C PHE A 209 -10.19 -23.76 5.97
N GLN A 210 -9.25 -24.48 5.39
CA GLN A 210 -7.87 -24.03 5.21
C GLN A 210 -7.78 -22.69 4.46
N ASP A 211 -8.43 -22.57 3.31
CA ASP A 211 -8.38 -21.37 2.46
C ASP A 211 -9.02 -20.14 3.13
N GLU A 212 -10.08 -20.37 3.92
CA GLU A 212 -10.75 -19.29 4.67
C GLU A 212 -9.86 -18.78 5.80
N ILE A 213 -9.17 -19.70 6.50
CA ILE A 213 -8.24 -19.39 7.57
C ILE A 213 -7.05 -18.61 7.00
N ASP A 214 -6.46 -19.03 5.89
CA ASP A 214 -5.37 -18.32 5.23
C ASP A 214 -5.75 -16.88 4.87
N LYS A 215 -6.93 -16.68 4.32
CA LYS A 215 -7.43 -15.35 3.98
C LYS A 215 -7.63 -14.48 5.23
N ALA A 216 -8.27 -15.03 6.26
CA ALA A 216 -8.54 -14.32 7.50
C ALA A 216 -7.25 -13.94 8.25
N VAL A 217 -6.26 -14.81 8.26
CA VAL A 217 -4.94 -14.55 8.89
C VAL A 217 -4.19 -13.47 8.12
N LYS A 218 -4.12 -13.55 6.79
CA LYS A 218 -3.46 -12.55 5.95
C LYS A 218 -4.11 -11.15 6.08
N GLN A 219 -5.43 -11.09 6.22
CA GLN A 219 -6.12 -9.81 6.44
C GLN A 219 -5.78 -9.18 7.79
N THR A 220 -5.55 -10.00 8.82
CA THR A 220 -5.23 -9.51 10.17
C THR A 220 -3.77 -9.04 10.29
N ALA A 221 -2.87 -9.55 9.45
CA ALA A 221 -1.44 -9.29 9.50
C ALA A 221 -1.04 -7.80 9.33
N ASN A 222 -1.86 -7.01 8.67
CA ASN A 222 -1.56 -5.61 8.35
C ASN A 222 -2.08 -4.59 9.38
N THR A 223 -2.47 -5.04 10.57
CA THR A 223 -3.13 -4.16 11.56
C THR A 223 -2.18 -3.52 12.56
N LEU A 224 -0.91 -4.00 12.67
CA LEU A 224 0.06 -3.43 13.62
C LEU A 224 0.50 -2.02 13.23
N LYS A 225 0.53 -1.15 14.23
CA LYS A 225 0.89 0.27 14.09
C LYS A 225 2.40 0.49 14.23
N ILE A 226 2.86 1.70 13.86
CA ILE A 226 4.22 2.13 14.14
C ILE A 226 4.41 2.14 15.66
N GLY A 227 5.48 1.51 16.16
CA GLY A 227 5.79 1.40 17.59
C GLY A 227 4.98 0.32 18.32
N GLU A 228 4.17 -0.46 17.62
CA GLU A 228 3.39 -1.54 18.24
C GLU A 228 4.15 -2.86 18.25
N ASP A 229 4.41 -3.38 19.44
CA ASP A 229 5.10 -4.66 19.65
C ASP A 229 4.24 -5.84 19.17
N LEU A 230 4.87 -6.86 18.64
CA LEU A 230 4.20 -8.12 18.30
C LEU A 230 4.34 -9.10 19.46
N ASN A 231 3.27 -9.23 20.24
CA ASN A 231 3.23 -10.16 21.37
C ASN A 231 2.80 -11.57 20.92
N LEU A 232 3.32 -12.60 21.56
CA LEU A 232 2.93 -13.99 21.28
C LEU A 232 1.44 -14.22 21.46
N SER A 233 0.83 -13.61 22.49
CA SER A 233 -0.63 -13.70 22.71
C SER A 233 -1.43 -13.14 21.53
N TYR A 234 -0.95 -12.06 20.90
CA TYR A 234 -1.59 -11.50 19.70
C TYR A 234 -1.45 -12.45 18.51
N ILE A 235 -0.29 -13.08 18.32
CA ILE A 235 -0.08 -14.10 17.27
C ILE A 235 -1.07 -15.26 17.46
N TYR A 236 -1.21 -15.78 18.69
CA TYR A 236 -2.17 -16.85 18.97
C TYR A 236 -3.61 -16.42 18.66
N SER A 237 -3.99 -15.18 18.99
CA SER A 237 -5.33 -14.66 18.69
C SER A 237 -5.58 -14.50 17.21
N MET A 238 -4.56 -14.11 16.43
CA MET A 238 -4.66 -14.05 14.96
C MET A 238 -4.84 -15.43 14.32
N LEU A 239 -4.11 -16.43 14.84
CA LEU A 239 -4.11 -17.78 14.27
C LEU A 239 -5.31 -18.62 14.73
N HIS A 240 -5.86 -18.35 15.92
CA HIS A 240 -6.96 -19.11 16.51
C HIS A 240 -8.31 -18.65 15.94
N LYS A 241 -8.54 -18.92 14.65
CA LYS A 241 -9.80 -18.62 13.95
C LYS A 241 -10.80 -19.79 14.08
N SER A 242 -12.05 -19.56 13.68
CA SER A 242 -13.05 -20.61 13.63
C SER A 242 -12.55 -21.80 12.81
N GLY A 243 -12.69 -23.01 13.34
CA GLY A 243 -12.17 -24.24 12.72
C GLY A 243 -10.76 -24.63 13.16
N VAL A 244 -10.01 -23.77 13.85
CA VAL A 244 -8.71 -24.11 14.41
C VAL A 244 -8.87 -24.71 15.80
N TYR A 245 -8.51 -25.98 15.97
CA TYR A 245 -8.52 -26.71 17.24
C TYR A 245 -7.32 -26.36 18.11
N ARG A 246 -6.10 -26.31 17.50
CA ARG A 246 -4.84 -26.02 18.20
C ARG A 246 -3.88 -25.24 17.30
N VAL A 247 -3.12 -24.37 17.91
CA VAL A 247 -2.01 -23.63 17.28
C VAL A 247 -0.71 -24.09 17.90
N ASN A 248 0.18 -24.68 17.11
CA ASN A 248 1.53 -25.03 17.49
C ASN A 248 2.49 -24.00 16.87
N LEU A 249 2.82 -22.95 17.63
CA LEU A 249 3.70 -21.87 17.18
C LEU A 249 5.16 -22.31 17.28
N ALA A 250 5.88 -22.26 16.15
CA ALA A 250 7.31 -22.59 16.09
C ALA A 250 8.20 -21.33 16.09
N SER A 251 7.72 -20.22 15.53
CA SER A 251 8.42 -18.93 15.49
C SER A 251 7.41 -17.79 15.39
N PRO A 252 7.65 -16.63 16.03
CA PRO A 252 8.77 -16.31 16.93
C PRO A 252 8.67 -17.02 18.30
N ALA A 253 9.80 -17.18 18.98
CA ALA A 253 9.85 -17.83 20.31
C ALA A 253 9.55 -16.85 21.48
N ALA A 254 9.59 -15.55 21.22
CA ALA A 254 9.34 -14.50 22.20
C ALA A 254 8.68 -13.30 21.51
N ASP A 255 8.16 -12.36 22.32
CA ASP A 255 7.62 -11.10 21.85
C ASP A 255 8.67 -10.33 21.06
N THR A 256 8.27 -9.72 19.95
CA THR A 256 9.12 -8.85 19.13
C THR A 256 8.81 -7.40 19.45
N LYS A 257 9.81 -6.70 19.99
CA LYS A 257 9.71 -5.26 20.31
C LYS A 257 10.20 -4.40 19.17
N VAL A 258 9.55 -3.25 19.00
CA VAL A 258 9.91 -2.26 17.98
C VAL A 258 9.99 -0.85 18.56
N GLY A 259 10.78 0.00 17.93
CA GLY A 259 10.84 1.42 18.27
C GLY A 259 9.70 2.23 17.61
N ASP A 260 9.45 3.41 18.16
CA ASP A 260 8.45 4.35 17.62
C ASP A 260 8.77 4.87 16.20
N ASP A 261 9.88 4.47 15.61
CA ASP A 261 10.33 4.75 14.25
C ASP A 261 10.16 3.56 13.29
N SER A 262 9.56 2.46 13.76
CA SER A 262 9.53 1.18 13.06
C SER A 262 8.16 0.52 13.18
N PHE A 263 7.83 -0.37 12.25
CA PHE A 263 6.64 -1.22 12.35
C PHE A 263 6.96 -2.65 11.90
N ILE A 264 6.15 -3.61 12.36
CA ILE A 264 6.32 -5.01 12.02
C ILE A 264 5.48 -5.35 10.78
N ARG A 265 6.12 -6.00 9.81
CA ARG A 265 5.47 -6.68 8.70
C ARG A 265 5.51 -8.18 8.96
N ILE A 266 4.33 -8.78 9.10
CA ILE A 266 4.21 -10.20 9.43
C ILE A 266 4.07 -11.00 8.13
N ASP A 267 4.91 -12.01 7.99
CA ASP A 267 4.81 -13.04 6.95
C ASP A 267 4.44 -14.37 7.58
N PHE A 268 3.52 -15.14 6.96
CA PHE A 268 3.03 -16.39 7.51
C PHE A 268 3.53 -17.58 6.71
N ASN A 269 4.15 -18.52 7.43
CA ASN A 269 4.48 -19.85 6.93
C ASN A 269 3.70 -20.88 7.76
N LEU A 270 2.48 -21.19 7.29
CA LEU A 270 1.54 -22.05 8.00
C LEU A 270 1.53 -23.44 7.38
N SER A 271 1.45 -24.46 8.25
CA SER A 271 1.17 -25.84 7.88
C SER A 271 -0.11 -26.32 8.57
N TYR A 272 -0.80 -27.27 7.97
CA TYR A 272 -2.11 -27.71 8.43
C TYR A 272 -2.14 -29.19 8.63
N LYS A 273 -2.80 -29.66 9.70
CA LYS A 273 -3.13 -31.06 9.89
C LYS A 273 -4.52 -31.21 10.48
N LYS A 274 -5.15 -32.36 10.25
CA LYS A 274 -6.45 -32.69 10.85
C LYS A 274 -6.26 -33.01 12.33
N ALA A 275 -7.07 -32.43 13.20
CA ALA A 275 -7.08 -32.77 14.61
C ALA A 275 -7.54 -34.22 14.81
N ARG A 276 -6.90 -34.94 15.72
CA ARG A 276 -7.39 -36.24 16.17
C ARG A 276 -8.35 -35.98 17.35
N LEU A 277 -9.62 -35.86 17.01
CA LEU A 277 -10.71 -35.70 17.94
C LEU A 277 -11.23 -37.08 18.37
#